data_dc271c113b2ba0b55f09323c967bc557
#
_entry.id   dc271c113b2ba0b55f09323c967bc557
#
_cell.length_a   1.000
_cell.length_b   1.000
_cell.length_c   1.000
_cell.angle_alpha   90.00
_cell.angle_beta   90.00
_cell.angle_gamma   90.00
#
_symmetry.space_group_name_H-M   'P 1'
#
loop_
_entity.id
_entity.type
_entity.pdbx_description
1 polymer ?
#
loop_
_entity_poly.entity_id
_entity_poly.type
_entity_poly.pdbx_seq_one_letter_code
_entity_poly.pdbx_strand_id
1 'polypeptide(L)'
;MHSMKKRTMEKEHQAEERRKKVLMEIAGAVVVLTVIVSIGLSHLGTDKVNTSAGVTAIKKLEKADVSEVETKISNIEKEEKQATEDWQNRPLSEKFAHAVILGDSITTGFTVYDVLDTSKVVAEKGMHLDQTGDLIKTAAELKPEVLFLALGLNDISGTDGDTDAFIEKYKAVLANVREQMPDAVIYINCVLPVSAQKEEEEPVYAKIPDYNTALKAMCDEEGITFIDNTEIVKDEYYEQDGEHTKAEYYPIWAE
;
A
#
# COMPACT_ATOMS: atom_id res chain seq x y z
N MET A 1 3.92 -18.55 -8.24
CA MET A 1 4.32 -19.19 -6.99
C MET A 1 5.32 -18.35 -6.17
N HIS A 2 6.22 -17.56 -6.77
CA HIS A 2 7.21 -16.71 -6.07
C HIS A 2 6.59 -15.44 -5.46
N SER A 3 5.67 -14.78 -6.16
CA SER A 3 4.99 -13.54 -5.73
C SER A 3 4.08 -13.76 -4.52
N MET A 4 3.33 -14.87 -4.48
CA MET A 4 2.54 -15.23 -3.29
C MET A 4 3.41 -15.43 -2.05
N LYS A 5 4.59 -16.07 -2.22
CA LYS A 5 5.54 -16.24 -1.11
C LYS A 5 6.07 -14.92 -0.56
N LYS A 6 6.31 -13.91 -1.42
CA LYS A 6 6.83 -12.59 -1.00
C LYS A 6 5.77 -11.80 -0.23
N ARG A 7 4.52 -11.78 -0.71
CA ARG A 7 3.38 -11.13 0.00
C ARG A 7 3.07 -11.80 1.35
N THR A 8 3.21 -13.13 1.42
CA THR A 8 3.06 -13.86 2.70
C THR A 8 4.18 -13.47 3.67
N MET A 9 5.43 -13.38 3.19
CA MET A 9 6.56 -12.96 4.01
C MET A 9 6.46 -11.50 4.48
N GLU A 10 5.95 -10.58 3.66
CA GLU A 10 5.72 -9.19 4.07
C GLU A 10 4.61 -9.07 5.12
N LYS A 11 3.52 -9.83 4.96
CA LYS A 11 2.45 -9.87 5.98
C LYS A 11 2.94 -10.51 7.28
N GLU A 12 3.73 -11.58 7.19
CA GLU A 12 4.38 -12.18 8.36
C GLU A 12 5.34 -11.20 9.02
N HIS A 13 6.11 -10.44 8.24
CA HIS A 13 7.00 -9.40 8.75
C HIS A 13 6.22 -8.26 9.43
N GLN A 14 5.13 -7.79 8.83
CA GLN A 14 4.28 -6.76 9.44
C GLN A 14 3.58 -7.26 10.71
N ALA A 15 3.13 -8.51 10.74
CA ALA A 15 2.55 -9.12 11.94
C ALA A 15 3.62 -9.27 13.04
N GLU A 16 4.84 -9.65 12.66
CA GLU A 16 5.98 -9.73 13.59
C GLU A 16 6.38 -8.36 14.15
N GLU A 17 6.38 -7.32 13.32
CA GLU A 17 6.65 -5.94 13.74
C GLU A 17 5.54 -5.41 14.66
N ARG A 18 4.29 -5.69 14.39
CA ARG A 18 3.17 -5.37 15.30
C ARG A 18 3.30 -6.12 16.64
N ARG A 19 3.64 -7.42 16.59
CA ARG A 19 3.94 -8.20 17.81
C ARG A 19 5.09 -7.58 18.60
N LYS A 20 6.21 -7.22 17.95
CA LYS A 20 7.33 -6.56 18.59
C LYS A 20 6.93 -5.21 19.20
N LYS A 21 6.09 -4.44 18.50
CA LYS A 21 5.59 -3.15 18.99
C LYS A 21 4.73 -3.32 20.24
N VAL A 22 3.78 -4.24 20.24
CA VAL A 22 2.94 -4.55 21.39
C VAL A 22 3.78 -5.08 22.56
N LEU A 23 4.74 -5.97 22.29
CA LEU A 23 5.67 -6.46 23.33
C LEU A 23 6.54 -5.35 23.89
N MET A 24 7.01 -4.40 23.07
CA MET A 24 7.76 -3.22 23.54
C MET A 24 6.88 -2.28 24.38
N GLU A 25 5.63 -2.07 24.00
CA GLU A 25 4.68 -1.25 24.79
C GLU A 25 4.40 -1.90 26.15
N ILE A 26 4.20 -3.23 26.18
CA ILE A 26 4.02 -3.98 27.43
C ILE A 26 5.30 -3.95 28.27
N ALA A 27 6.46 -4.17 27.67
CA ALA A 27 7.76 -4.07 28.36
C ALA A 27 8.02 -2.64 28.87
N GLY A 28 7.68 -1.62 28.06
CA GLY A 28 7.76 -0.22 28.47
C GLY A 28 6.86 0.10 29.66
N ALA A 29 5.61 -0.39 29.65
CA ALA A 29 4.67 -0.23 30.76
C ALA A 29 5.19 -0.91 32.05
N VAL A 30 5.79 -2.09 31.93
CA VAL A 30 6.38 -2.81 33.07
C VAL A 30 7.59 -2.04 33.65
N VAL A 31 8.46 -1.50 32.77
CA VAL A 31 9.62 -0.69 33.20
C VAL A 31 9.16 0.61 33.88
N VAL A 32 8.15 1.29 33.34
CA VAL A 32 7.60 2.50 33.98
C VAL A 32 7.00 2.18 35.32
N LEU A 33 6.28 1.06 35.46
CA LEU A 33 5.70 0.63 36.73
C LEU A 33 6.78 0.29 37.76
N THR A 34 7.87 -0.37 37.37
CA THR A 34 9.00 -0.68 38.25
C THR A 34 9.75 0.57 38.69
N VAL A 35 9.91 1.58 37.81
CA VAL A 35 10.54 2.86 38.14
C VAL A 35 9.66 3.65 39.11
N ILE A 36 8.35 3.72 38.91
CA ILE A 36 7.40 4.40 39.80
C ILE A 36 7.40 3.72 41.19
N VAL A 37 7.42 2.40 41.25
CA VAL A 37 7.50 1.65 42.51
C VAL A 37 8.86 1.90 43.21
N SER A 38 9.96 1.96 42.46
CA SER A 38 11.30 2.22 43.01
C SER A 38 11.44 3.66 43.53
N ILE A 39 10.87 4.66 42.85
CA ILE A 39 10.85 6.06 43.29
C ILE A 39 9.95 6.23 44.52
N GLY A 40 8.79 5.56 44.52
CA GLY A 40 7.88 5.55 45.69
C GLY A 40 8.54 4.97 46.94
N LEU A 41 9.36 3.92 46.78
CA LEU A 41 10.07 3.28 47.87
C LEU A 41 11.25 4.11 48.40
N SER A 42 11.88 4.98 47.59
CA SER A 42 13.00 5.83 48.01
C SER A 42 12.58 7.09 48.76
N HIS A 43 11.30 7.48 48.72
CA HIS A 43 10.76 8.64 49.42
C HIS A 43 10.03 8.37 50.74
N LEU A 44 9.84 7.10 51.07
CA LEU A 44 9.20 6.69 52.34
C LEU A 44 10.27 6.37 53.35
N GLY A 45 10.37 7.20 54.36
CA GLY A 45 11.22 6.97 55.55
C GLY A 45 10.87 5.64 56.21
N THR A 46 11.74 5.16 57.07
CA THR A 46 11.86 3.84 57.71
C THR A 46 10.64 3.21 58.40
N ASP A 47 9.42 3.60 58.06
CA ASP A 47 8.22 2.89 58.50
C ASP A 47 8.04 1.63 57.64
N LYS A 48 7.82 0.50 58.31
CA LYS A 48 7.58 -0.81 57.67
C LYS A 48 6.46 -0.70 56.66
N VAL A 49 6.80 -0.49 55.38
CA VAL A 49 5.84 -0.47 54.29
C VAL A 49 5.20 -1.87 54.20
N ASN A 50 3.91 -1.94 54.34
CA ASN A 50 3.16 -3.19 54.15
C ASN A 50 3.09 -3.50 52.65
N THR A 51 4.06 -4.29 52.14
CA THR A 51 4.16 -4.70 50.74
C THR A 51 3.21 -5.83 50.37
N SER A 52 2.38 -6.32 51.28
CA SER A 52 1.50 -7.47 51.07
C SER A 52 0.50 -7.27 49.92
N ALA A 53 -0.01 -6.04 49.76
CA ALA A 53 -0.90 -5.70 48.64
C ALA A 53 -0.18 -5.73 47.28
N GLY A 54 1.07 -5.21 47.22
CA GLY A 54 1.89 -5.24 46.04
C GLY A 54 2.32 -6.67 45.65
N VAL A 55 2.74 -7.45 46.65
CA VAL A 55 3.09 -8.87 46.44
C VAL A 55 1.87 -9.68 45.95
N THR A 56 0.67 -9.38 46.50
CA THR A 56 -0.57 -10.03 46.08
C THR A 56 -0.95 -9.64 44.64
N ALA A 57 -0.76 -8.37 44.25
CA ALA A 57 -0.97 -7.91 42.88
C ALA A 57 0.00 -8.57 41.90
N ILE A 58 1.29 -8.66 42.24
CA ILE A 58 2.32 -9.34 41.44
C ILE A 58 1.96 -10.84 41.30
N LYS A 59 1.63 -11.53 42.39
CA LYS A 59 1.22 -12.94 42.32
C LYS A 59 -0.08 -13.16 41.56
N LYS A 60 -0.96 -12.16 41.46
CA LYS A 60 -2.17 -12.22 40.64
C LYS A 60 -1.82 -12.02 39.16
N LEU A 61 -0.82 -11.16 38.85
CA LEU A 61 -0.31 -10.99 37.52
C LEU A 61 0.53 -12.19 37.03
N GLU A 62 1.31 -12.81 37.91
CA GLU A 62 2.02 -14.08 37.66
C GLU A 62 1.10 -15.27 37.42
N LYS A 63 -0.11 -15.23 38.00
CA LYS A 63 -1.18 -16.23 37.82
C LYS A 63 -2.20 -15.81 36.75
N ALA A 64 -2.09 -14.59 36.18
CA ALA A 64 -2.88 -14.23 35.05
C ALA A 64 -2.48 -15.15 33.88
N ASP A 65 -3.45 -15.96 33.50
CA ASP A 65 -3.25 -17.11 32.64
C ASP A 65 -2.78 -16.64 31.25
N VAL A 66 -1.50 -16.86 30.98
CA VAL A 66 -0.88 -16.56 29.67
C VAL A 66 -1.68 -17.25 28.56
N SER A 67 -2.34 -18.37 28.88
CA SER A 67 -3.19 -19.12 27.95
C SER A 67 -4.41 -18.31 27.50
N GLU A 68 -4.97 -17.41 28.33
CA GLU A 68 -6.09 -16.54 27.93
C GLU A 68 -5.63 -15.50 26.91
N VAL A 69 -4.43 -14.94 27.10
CA VAL A 69 -3.83 -13.96 26.17
C VAL A 69 -3.45 -14.66 24.86
N GLU A 70 -2.84 -15.83 24.93
CA GLU A 70 -2.51 -16.63 23.76
C GLU A 70 -3.76 -17.04 22.96
N THR A 71 -4.84 -17.41 23.67
CA THR A 71 -6.13 -17.72 23.03
C THR A 71 -6.71 -16.51 22.33
N LYS A 72 -6.68 -15.32 22.94
CA LYS A 72 -7.14 -14.07 22.31
C LYS A 72 -6.31 -13.72 21.07
N ILE A 73 -4.99 -13.84 21.16
CA ILE A 73 -4.09 -13.61 20.01
C ILE A 73 -4.42 -14.58 18.89
N SER A 74 -4.54 -15.88 19.20
CA SER A 74 -4.88 -16.90 18.19
C SER A 74 -6.24 -16.67 17.54
N ASN A 75 -7.24 -16.18 18.30
CA ASN A 75 -8.55 -15.86 17.75
C ASN A 75 -8.47 -14.63 16.82
N ILE A 76 -7.76 -13.57 17.22
CA ILE A 76 -7.53 -12.39 16.35
C ILE A 76 -6.82 -12.80 15.07
N GLU A 77 -5.77 -13.62 15.17
CA GLU A 77 -5.03 -14.12 13.99
C GLU A 77 -5.94 -14.95 13.05
N LYS A 78 -6.86 -15.75 13.62
CA LYS A 78 -7.84 -16.50 12.82
C LYS A 78 -8.87 -15.60 12.15
N GLU A 79 -9.40 -14.61 12.88
CA GLU A 79 -10.36 -13.64 12.35
C GLU A 79 -9.73 -12.80 11.24
N GLU A 80 -8.48 -12.31 11.43
CA GLU A 80 -7.74 -11.57 10.40
C GLU A 80 -7.46 -12.43 9.16
N LYS A 81 -7.09 -13.70 9.36
CA LYS A 81 -6.88 -14.64 8.26
C LYS A 81 -8.17 -14.89 7.49
N GLN A 82 -9.27 -15.15 8.20
CA GLN A 82 -10.57 -15.38 7.59
C GLN A 82 -11.04 -14.14 6.81
N ALA A 83 -10.94 -12.96 7.41
CA ALA A 83 -11.31 -11.71 6.74
C ALA A 83 -10.45 -11.47 5.48
N THR A 84 -9.17 -11.83 5.51
CA THR A 84 -8.29 -11.74 4.34
C THR A 84 -8.68 -12.73 3.25
N GLU A 85 -8.99 -13.99 3.61
CA GLU A 85 -9.44 -15.01 2.66
C GLU A 85 -10.80 -14.63 2.06
N ASP A 86 -11.73 -14.13 2.87
CA ASP A 86 -13.03 -13.66 2.41
C ASP A 86 -12.90 -12.47 1.45
N TRP A 87 -11.98 -11.53 1.72
CA TRP A 87 -11.68 -10.43 0.82
C TRP A 87 -11.07 -10.91 -0.50
N GLN A 88 -10.09 -11.82 -0.45
CA GLN A 88 -9.45 -12.35 -1.66
C GLN A 88 -10.43 -13.07 -2.59
N ASN A 89 -11.44 -13.73 -2.02
CA ASN A 89 -12.45 -14.47 -2.78
C ASN A 89 -13.61 -13.61 -3.31
N ARG A 90 -13.68 -12.31 -2.97
CA ARG A 90 -14.72 -11.42 -3.50
C ARG A 90 -14.53 -11.17 -4.99
N PRO A 91 -15.61 -11.05 -5.75
CA PRO A 91 -15.54 -10.65 -7.15
C PRO A 91 -14.94 -9.22 -7.26
N LEU A 92 -14.29 -8.92 -8.38
CA LEU A 92 -13.68 -7.61 -8.62
C LEU A 92 -14.70 -6.46 -8.51
N SER A 93 -15.96 -6.70 -8.93
CA SER A 93 -17.04 -5.71 -8.78
C SER A 93 -17.28 -5.26 -7.34
N GLU A 94 -17.09 -6.15 -6.37
CA GLU A 94 -17.16 -5.80 -4.94
C GLU A 94 -15.86 -5.16 -4.43
N LYS A 95 -14.70 -5.68 -4.86
CA LYS A 95 -13.40 -5.11 -4.49
C LYS A 95 -13.26 -3.66 -4.95
N PHE A 96 -13.81 -3.32 -6.11
CA PHE A 96 -13.81 -1.97 -6.70
C PHE A 96 -15.11 -1.19 -6.46
N ALA A 97 -16.01 -1.63 -5.55
CA ALA A 97 -17.28 -0.96 -5.32
C ALA A 97 -17.14 0.54 -5.04
N HIS A 98 -16.12 0.93 -4.26
CA HIS A 98 -15.83 2.30 -3.84
C HIS A 98 -14.50 2.84 -4.39
N ALA A 99 -13.91 2.15 -5.35
CA ALA A 99 -12.63 2.49 -5.95
C ALA A 99 -12.78 2.94 -7.40
N VAL A 100 -11.88 3.84 -7.81
CA VAL A 100 -11.69 4.26 -9.19
C VAL A 100 -10.20 4.13 -9.52
N ILE A 101 -9.89 3.63 -10.72
CA ILE A 101 -8.54 3.70 -11.28
C ILE A 101 -8.51 4.79 -12.35
N LEU A 102 -7.54 5.72 -12.21
CA LEU A 102 -7.28 6.80 -13.15
C LEU A 102 -5.95 6.56 -13.84
N GLY A 103 -5.94 6.61 -15.17
CA GLY A 103 -4.71 6.30 -15.90
C GLY A 103 -4.71 6.64 -17.37
N ASP A 104 -3.77 6.02 -18.08
CA ASP A 104 -3.49 6.21 -19.50
C ASP A 104 -4.03 5.07 -20.37
N SER A 105 -3.42 4.86 -21.57
CA SER A 105 -3.81 3.83 -22.52
C SER A 105 -3.76 2.41 -21.95
N ILE A 106 -2.80 2.10 -21.07
CA ILE A 106 -2.71 0.78 -20.43
C ILE A 106 -3.92 0.59 -19.52
N THR A 107 -4.28 1.60 -18.74
CA THR A 107 -5.44 1.55 -17.84
C THR A 107 -6.76 1.36 -18.61
N THR A 108 -6.88 1.87 -19.86
CA THR A 108 -8.10 1.64 -20.66
C THR A 108 -8.37 0.16 -20.91
N GLY A 109 -7.38 -0.70 -20.87
CA GLY A 109 -7.54 -2.14 -21.06
C GLY A 109 -8.45 -2.81 -20.05
N PHE A 110 -8.60 -2.27 -18.84
CA PHE A 110 -9.57 -2.80 -17.88
C PHE A 110 -11.00 -2.80 -18.42
N THR A 111 -11.37 -1.78 -19.18
CA THR A 111 -12.71 -1.71 -19.82
C THR A 111 -12.74 -2.37 -21.18
N VAL A 112 -11.66 -2.32 -21.95
CA VAL A 112 -11.55 -2.94 -23.27
C VAL A 112 -11.70 -4.46 -23.17
N TYR A 113 -11.19 -5.06 -22.10
CA TYR A 113 -11.23 -6.50 -21.85
C TYR A 113 -12.29 -6.93 -20.83
N ASP A 114 -13.24 -6.05 -20.51
CA ASP A 114 -14.38 -6.33 -19.61
C ASP A 114 -13.95 -6.84 -18.20
N VAL A 115 -12.81 -6.38 -17.67
CA VAL A 115 -12.31 -6.78 -16.35
C VAL A 115 -12.92 -5.92 -15.24
N LEU A 116 -13.05 -4.62 -15.48
CA LEU A 116 -13.73 -3.68 -14.60
C LEU A 116 -14.84 -2.94 -15.33
N ASP A 117 -15.90 -2.59 -14.58
CA ASP A 117 -16.97 -1.74 -15.08
C ASP A 117 -16.45 -0.35 -15.47
N THR A 118 -17.02 0.23 -16.52
CA THR A 118 -16.63 1.57 -17.03
C THR A 118 -16.75 2.67 -15.98
N SER A 119 -17.62 2.53 -14.99
CA SER A 119 -17.74 3.47 -13.87
C SER A 119 -16.58 3.40 -12.88
N LYS A 120 -15.68 2.43 -13.03
CA LYS A 120 -14.50 2.24 -12.16
C LYS A 120 -13.20 2.64 -12.82
N VAL A 121 -13.24 2.99 -14.10
CA VAL A 121 -12.04 3.30 -14.89
C VAL A 121 -12.20 4.68 -15.53
N VAL A 122 -11.32 5.61 -15.19
CA VAL A 122 -11.22 6.93 -15.79
C VAL A 122 -9.87 7.03 -16.46
N ALA A 123 -9.81 6.75 -17.75
CA ALA A 123 -8.55 6.65 -18.47
C ALA A 123 -8.66 7.14 -19.90
N GLU A 124 -7.56 7.68 -20.43
CA GLU A 124 -7.49 8.18 -21.80
C GLU A 124 -6.13 7.80 -22.43
N LYS A 125 -6.18 7.42 -23.71
CA LYS A 125 -4.98 7.04 -24.45
C LYS A 125 -4.03 8.22 -24.62
N GLY A 126 -2.73 7.97 -24.42
CA GLY A 126 -1.70 8.99 -24.56
C GLY A 126 -1.72 10.07 -23.47
N MET A 127 -2.38 9.81 -22.34
CA MET A 127 -2.50 10.77 -21.25
C MET A 127 -1.14 11.08 -20.63
N HIS A 128 -0.78 12.36 -20.60
CA HIS A 128 0.38 12.88 -19.88
C HIS A 128 -0.02 13.45 -18.51
N LEU A 129 0.92 13.50 -17.58
CA LEU A 129 0.71 14.01 -16.23
C LEU A 129 0.17 15.44 -16.18
N ASP A 130 0.65 16.31 -17.09
CA ASP A 130 0.22 17.71 -17.19
C ASP A 130 -1.13 17.91 -17.90
N GLN A 131 -1.77 16.85 -18.37
CA GLN A 131 -3.05 16.89 -19.08
C GLN A 131 -4.20 16.25 -18.28
N THR A 132 -3.96 15.77 -17.08
CA THR A 132 -4.91 14.97 -16.29
C THR A 132 -6.10 15.73 -15.71
N GLY A 133 -6.17 17.06 -15.87
CA GLY A 133 -7.15 17.89 -15.18
C GLY A 133 -8.61 17.48 -15.38
N ASP A 134 -9.02 17.16 -16.61
CA ASP A 134 -10.40 16.74 -16.91
C ASP A 134 -10.69 15.30 -16.45
N LEU A 135 -9.69 14.41 -16.49
CA LEU A 135 -9.80 13.06 -15.94
C LEU A 135 -10.02 13.11 -14.41
N ILE A 136 -9.26 13.95 -13.72
CA ILE A 136 -9.40 14.12 -12.26
C ILE A 136 -10.79 14.62 -11.90
N LYS A 137 -11.36 15.58 -12.66
CA LYS A 137 -12.74 16.03 -12.46
C LYS A 137 -13.74 14.90 -12.68
N THR A 138 -13.57 14.12 -13.76
CA THR A 138 -14.43 12.95 -14.04
C THR A 138 -14.35 11.93 -12.91
N ALA A 139 -13.17 11.64 -12.39
CA ALA A 139 -13.00 10.75 -11.26
C ALA A 139 -13.67 11.28 -9.98
N ALA A 140 -13.57 12.61 -9.74
CA ALA A 140 -14.20 13.25 -8.59
C ALA A 140 -15.73 13.18 -8.62
N GLU A 141 -16.35 13.24 -9.81
CA GLU A 141 -17.80 13.09 -9.97
C GLU A 141 -18.29 11.70 -9.53
N LEU A 142 -17.43 10.67 -9.62
CA LEU A 142 -17.72 9.32 -9.16
C LEU A 142 -17.60 9.16 -7.63
N LYS A 143 -17.06 10.15 -6.92
CA LYS A 143 -16.89 10.20 -5.46
C LYS A 143 -16.22 8.93 -4.90
N PRO A 144 -15.03 8.55 -5.37
CA PRO A 144 -14.36 7.36 -4.88
C PRO A 144 -13.89 7.54 -3.44
N GLU A 145 -13.96 6.46 -2.63
CA GLU A 145 -13.28 6.39 -1.35
C GLU A 145 -11.80 6.02 -1.53
N VAL A 146 -11.49 5.35 -2.64
CA VAL A 146 -10.13 4.92 -3.01
C VAL A 146 -9.86 5.30 -4.46
N LEU A 147 -8.73 5.96 -4.68
CA LEU A 147 -8.26 6.33 -6.01
C LEU A 147 -6.90 5.66 -6.28
N PHE A 148 -6.84 4.86 -7.34
CA PHE A 148 -5.60 4.33 -7.88
C PHE A 148 -5.14 5.21 -9.05
N LEU A 149 -3.91 5.71 -8.99
CA LEU A 149 -3.27 6.41 -10.11
C LEU A 149 -2.33 5.45 -10.82
N ALA A 150 -2.46 5.34 -12.13
CA ALA A 150 -1.63 4.51 -13.01
C ALA A 150 -1.24 5.32 -14.25
N LEU A 151 -0.27 6.23 -14.07
CA LEU A 151 0.15 7.24 -15.03
C LEU A 151 1.67 7.31 -15.11
N GLY A 152 2.17 7.86 -16.18
CA GLY A 152 3.56 8.32 -16.28
C GLY A 152 4.36 7.69 -17.40
N LEU A 153 3.93 6.58 -18.01
CA LEU A 153 4.69 5.97 -19.11
C LEU A 153 4.86 6.95 -20.29
N ASN A 154 3.82 7.70 -20.64
CA ASN A 154 3.87 8.70 -21.70
C ASN A 154 4.83 9.88 -21.39
N ASP A 155 5.15 10.11 -20.12
CA ASP A 155 6.04 11.20 -19.69
C ASP A 155 7.52 10.82 -19.71
N ILE A 156 7.85 9.51 -19.79
CA ILE A 156 9.24 9.03 -19.80
C ILE A 156 10.05 9.65 -20.95
N SER A 157 9.51 9.59 -22.16
CA SER A 157 10.17 10.18 -23.34
C SER A 157 10.21 11.72 -23.28
N GLY A 158 9.17 12.34 -22.71
CA GLY A 158 9.06 13.80 -22.61
C GLY A 158 10.01 14.43 -21.59
N THR A 159 10.46 13.66 -20.60
CA THR A 159 11.40 14.11 -19.57
C THR A 159 12.85 13.66 -19.83
N ASP A 160 13.08 12.79 -20.80
CA ASP A 160 14.40 12.32 -21.27
C ASP A 160 15.34 11.87 -20.12
N GLY A 161 14.78 11.23 -19.10
CA GLY A 161 15.52 10.73 -17.94
C GLY A 161 15.66 11.75 -16.79
N ASP A 162 15.04 12.91 -16.88
CA ASP A 162 14.94 13.86 -15.78
C ASP A 162 13.83 13.43 -14.83
N THR A 163 14.21 12.67 -13.82
CA THR A 163 13.28 12.18 -12.78
C THR A 163 12.74 13.31 -11.91
N ASP A 164 13.48 14.39 -11.71
CA ASP A 164 13.02 15.52 -10.90
C ASP A 164 11.87 16.26 -11.63
N ALA A 165 12.03 16.50 -12.93
CA ALA A 165 10.96 17.10 -13.75
C ALA A 165 9.70 16.22 -13.79
N PHE A 166 9.87 14.91 -13.84
CA PHE A 166 8.76 13.95 -13.75
C PHE A 166 8.03 14.04 -12.39
N ILE A 167 8.78 14.04 -11.30
CA ILE A 167 8.22 14.12 -9.94
C ILE A 167 7.49 15.44 -9.70
N GLU A 168 8.02 16.56 -10.22
CA GLU A 168 7.32 17.86 -10.14
C GLU A 168 5.95 17.80 -10.83
N LYS A 169 5.84 17.18 -12.02
CA LYS A 169 4.56 16.96 -12.69
C LYS A 169 3.65 16.05 -11.86
N TYR A 170 4.18 14.98 -11.27
CA TYR A 170 3.38 14.06 -10.46
C TYR A 170 2.85 14.71 -9.18
N LYS A 171 3.65 15.57 -8.53
CA LYS A 171 3.21 16.38 -7.39
C LYS A 171 2.08 17.35 -7.76
N ALA A 172 2.11 17.91 -8.98
CA ALA A 172 1.01 18.75 -9.46
C ALA A 172 -0.30 17.93 -9.66
N VAL A 173 -0.20 16.70 -10.17
CA VAL A 173 -1.34 15.77 -10.24
C VAL A 173 -1.90 15.50 -8.84
N LEU A 174 -1.04 15.18 -7.87
CA LEU A 174 -1.45 14.92 -6.49
C LEU A 174 -2.13 16.12 -5.83
N ALA A 175 -1.61 17.33 -6.06
CA ALA A 175 -2.22 18.55 -5.55
C ALA A 175 -3.64 18.73 -6.08
N ASN A 176 -3.86 18.52 -7.38
CA ASN A 176 -5.18 18.58 -8.00
C ASN A 176 -6.12 17.48 -7.50
N VAL A 177 -5.63 16.25 -7.35
CA VAL A 177 -6.41 15.14 -6.78
C VAL A 177 -6.87 15.46 -5.36
N ARG A 178 -5.98 15.94 -4.50
CA ARG A 178 -6.30 16.31 -3.11
C ARG A 178 -7.28 17.47 -3.01
N GLU A 179 -7.22 18.40 -3.95
CA GLU A 179 -8.18 19.50 -4.03
C GLU A 179 -9.59 19.01 -4.41
N GLN A 180 -9.69 18.11 -5.39
CA GLN A 180 -10.96 17.61 -5.91
C GLN A 180 -11.57 16.47 -5.07
N MET A 181 -10.73 15.66 -4.43
CA MET A 181 -11.10 14.45 -3.68
C MET A 181 -10.34 14.39 -2.33
N PRO A 182 -10.58 15.33 -1.41
CA PRO A 182 -9.81 15.48 -0.17
C PRO A 182 -9.90 14.27 0.77
N ASP A 183 -10.98 13.50 0.69
CA ASP A 183 -11.23 12.35 1.57
C ASP A 183 -10.83 11.01 0.93
N ALA A 184 -10.41 10.99 -0.34
CA ALA A 184 -10.04 9.77 -1.03
C ALA A 184 -8.67 9.25 -0.56
N VAL A 185 -8.59 7.96 -0.30
CA VAL A 185 -7.31 7.28 -0.08
C VAL A 185 -6.64 7.06 -1.43
N ILE A 186 -5.41 7.58 -1.58
CA ILE A 186 -4.68 7.55 -2.84
C ILE A 186 -3.65 6.42 -2.83
N TYR A 187 -3.62 5.65 -3.91
CA TYR A 187 -2.57 4.69 -4.22
C TYR A 187 -1.94 5.04 -5.56
N ILE A 188 -0.63 4.90 -5.67
CA ILE A 188 0.10 5.16 -6.90
C ILE A 188 0.72 3.85 -7.38
N ASN A 189 0.36 3.44 -8.59
CA ASN A 189 1.00 2.32 -9.27
C ASN A 189 2.35 2.76 -9.85
N CYS A 190 3.31 1.84 -9.89
CA CYS A 190 4.54 2.05 -10.62
C CYS A 190 4.26 2.31 -12.10
N VAL A 191 5.17 2.99 -12.78
CA VAL A 191 5.25 2.95 -14.24
C VAL A 191 5.64 1.53 -14.63
N LEU A 192 4.80 0.89 -15.45
CA LEU A 192 5.05 -0.48 -15.89
C LEU A 192 6.27 -0.54 -16.81
N PRO A 193 7.10 -1.58 -16.71
CA PRO A 193 8.17 -1.79 -17.69
C PRO A 193 7.58 -2.04 -19.07
N VAL A 194 8.37 -1.82 -20.09
CA VAL A 194 8.09 -2.23 -21.46
C VAL A 194 8.82 -3.54 -21.79
N SER A 195 8.50 -4.18 -22.92
CA SER A 195 9.22 -5.37 -23.36
C SER A 195 10.69 -5.05 -23.68
N ALA A 196 11.56 -6.06 -23.61
CA ALA A 196 12.97 -5.91 -23.98
C ALA A 196 13.15 -5.38 -25.42
N GLN A 197 12.29 -5.82 -26.35
CA GLN A 197 12.31 -5.32 -27.74
C GLN A 197 11.99 -3.82 -27.77
N LYS A 198 10.97 -3.36 -27.06
CA LYS A 198 10.58 -1.94 -27.01
C LYS A 198 11.67 -1.08 -26.37
N GLU A 199 12.35 -1.59 -25.34
CA GLU A 199 13.49 -0.91 -24.72
C GLU A 199 14.69 -0.80 -25.68
N GLU A 200 14.93 -1.81 -26.52
CA GLU A 200 15.96 -1.73 -27.58
C GLU A 200 15.58 -0.70 -28.66
N GLU A 201 14.32 -0.61 -29.04
CA GLU A 201 13.81 0.36 -30.03
C GLU A 201 13.82 1.79 -29.49
N GLU A 202 13.48 1.96 -28.22
CA GLU A 202 13.42 3.25 -27.52
C GLU A 202 14.18 3.19 -26.18
N PRO A 203 15.51 3.42 -26.18
CA PRO A 203 16.37 3.22 -25.00
C PRO A 203 16.04 4.11 -23.80
N VAL A 204 15.21 5.14 -23.94
CA VAL A 204 14.74 5.95 -22.81
C VAL A 204 13.95 5.13 -21.79
N TYR A 205 13.28 4.07 -22.23
CA TYR A 205 12.52 3.19 -21.33
C TYR A 205 13.39 2.35 -20.40
N ALA A 206 14.69 2.16 -20.71
CA ALA A 206 15.65 1.57 -19.77
C ALA A 206 15.78 2.35 -18.46
N LYS A 207 15.29 3.61 -18.43
CA LYS A 207 15.29 4.46 -17.24
C LYS A 207 14.05 4.28 -16.35
N ILE A 208 13.04 3.50 -16.76
CA ILE A 208 11.82 3.26 -15.95
C ILE A 208 12.13 2.88 -14.49
N PRO A 209 13.12 2.04 -14.19
CA PRO A 209 13.48 1.73 -12.80
C PRO A 209 13.91 2.97 -11.98
N ASP A 210 14.58 3.95 -12.59
CA ASP A 210 14.99 5.19 -11.94
C ASP A 210 13.76 6.06 -11.63
N TYR A 211 12.83 6.16 -12.59
CA TYR A 211 11.54 6.87 -12.40
C TYR A 211 10.71 6.22 -11.29
N ASN A 212 10.63 4.90 -11.25
CA ASN A 212 9.91 4.18 -10.20
C ASN A 212 10.57 4.36 -8.82
N THR A 213 11.90 4.44 -8.78
CA THR A 213 12.64 4.75 -7.55
C THR A 213 12.30 6.15 -7.04
N ALA A 214 12.29 7.16 -7.91
CA ALA A 214 11.93 8.53 -7.57
C ALA A 214 10.45 8.64 -7.17
N LEU A 215 9.56 7.97 -7.90
CA LEU A 215 8.12 7.94 -7.63
C LEU A 215 7.82 7.30 -6.26
N LYS A 216 8.50 6.20 -5.95
CA LYS A 216 8.39 5.55 -4.64
C LYS A 216 8.87 6.48 -3.52
N ALA A 217 10.01 7.16 -3.70
CA ALA A 217 10.52 8.10 -2.70
C ALA A 217 9.53 9.26 -2.46
N MET A 218 8.93 9.82 -3.53
CA MET A 218 7.86 10.81 -3.41
C MET A 218 6.66 10.25 -2.64
N CYS A 219 6.23 9.03 -2.92
CA CYS A 219 5.13 8.40 -2.19
C CYS A 219 5.44 8.24 -0.70
N ASP A 220 6.67 7.84 -0.35
CA ASP A 220 7.11 7.71 1.04
C ASP A 220 7.09 9.08 1.76
N GLU A 221 7.52 10.17 1.09
CA GLU A 221 7.49 11.54 1.61
C GLU A 221 6.04 12.05 1.81
N GLU A 222 5.15 11.74 0.87
CA GLU A 222 3.75 12.20 0.87
C GLU A 222 2.81 11.31 1.71
N GLY A 223 3.33 10.22 2.28
CA GLY A 223 2.55 9.25 3.06
C GLY A 223 1.56 8.45 2.22
N ILE A 224 1.85 8.24 0.94
CA ILE A 224 1.02 7.52 -0.03
C ILE A 224 1.58 6.10 -0.22
N THR A 225 0.70 5.12 -0.40
CA THR A 225 1.14 3.76 -0.72
C THR A 225 1.52 3.65 -2.20
N PHE A 226 2.78 3.28 -2.44
CA PHE A 226 3.28 2.90 -3.76
C PHE A 226 3.03 1.42 -4.02
N ILE A 227 2.45 1.09 -5.18
CA ILE A 227 2.18 -0.28 -5.63
C ILE A 227 3.17 -0.66 -6.72
N ASP A 228 4.06 -1.58 -6.41
CA ASP A 228 5.02 -2.11 -7.36
C ASP A 228 4.45 -3.32 -8.09
N ASN A 229 4.08 -3.12 -9.35
CA ASN A 229 3.53 -4.14 -10.24
C ASN A 229 4.58 -4.71 -11.21
N THR A 230 5.84 -4.34 -11.10
CA THR A 230 6.89 -4.74 -12.06
C THR A 230 7.08 -6.25 -12.13
N GLU A 231 6.90 -6.97 -11.01
CA GLU A 231 7.09 -8.44 -10.96
C GLU A 231 5.92 -9.23 -11.59
N ILE A 232 4.75 -8.63 -11.77
CA ILE A 232 3.60 -9.32 -12.35
C ILE A 232 3.52 -9.15 -13.87
N VAL A 233 4.29 -8.22 -14.45
CA VAL A 233 4.41 -8.07 -15.90
C VAL A 233 5.40 -9.10 -16.43
N LYS A 234 5.00 -9.83 -17.49
CA LYS A 234 5.83 -10.84 -18.14
C LYS A 234 5.82 -10.59 -19.65
N ASP A 235 6.88 -11.03 -20.33
CA ASP A 235 7.01 -10.86 -21.77
C ASP A 235 5.81 -11.40 -22.57
N GLU A 236 5.21 -12.48 -22.12
CA GLU A 236 4.02 -13.10 -22.75
C GLU A 236 2.77 -12.21 -22.72
N TYR A 237 2.72 -11.21 -21.82
CA TYR A 237 1.57 -10.32 -21.66
C TYR A 237 1.63 -9.09 -22.56
N TYR A 238 2.76 -8.80 -23.20
CA TYR A 238 2.83 -7.65 -24.10
C TYR A 238 2.14 -7.90 -25.43
N GLU A 239 1.47 -6.87 -25.93
CA GLU A 239 1.06 -6.78 -27.34
C GLU A 239 2.30 -6.65 -28.25
N GLN A 240 2.08 -6.63 -29.57
CA GLN A 240 3.17 -6.58 -30.56
C GLN A 240 4.01 -5.28 -30.46
N ASP A 241 3.45 -4.22 -29.90
CA ASP A 241 4.15 -2.94 -29.70
C ASP A 241 5.10 -2.95 -28.50
N GLY A 242 5.05 -4.00 -27.68
CA GLY A 242 5.91 -4.17 -26.51
C GLY A 242 5.65 -3.20 -25.35
N GLU A 243 4.58 -2.42 -25.41
CA GLU A 243 4.19 -1.41 -24.43
C GLU A 243 2.82 -1.73 -23.82
N HIS A 244 1.82 -1.98 -24.67
CA HIS A 244 0.48 -2.36 -24.19
C HIS A 244 0.43 -3.82 -23.80
N THR A 245 -0.52 -4.14 -22.89
CA THR A 245 -0.68 -5.49 -22.35
C THR A 245 -1.96 -6.15 -22.85
N LYS A 246 -1.89 -7.48 -23.02
CA LYS A 246 -3.01 -8.33 -23.44
C LYS A 246 -4.02 -8.55 -22.31
N ALA A 247 -5.18 -9.08 -22.67
CA ALA A 247 -6.30 -9.36 -21.78
C ALA A 247 -5.93 -10.16 -20.52
N GLU A 248 -5.00 -11.11 -20.65
CA GLU A 248 -4.58 -12.02 -19.58
C GLU A 248 -3.88 -11.31 -18.42
N TYR A 249 -3.32 -10.12 -18.67
CA TYR A 249 -2.64 -9.32 -17.65
C TYR A 249 -3.62 -8.64 -16.67
N TYR A 250 -4.74 -8.13 -17.17
CA TYR A 250 -5.63 -7.26 -16.40
C TYR A 250 -6.27 -7.91 -15.17
N PRO A 251 -6.75 -9.17 -15.20
CA PRO A 251 -7.20 -9.83 -13.98
C PRO A 251 -6.11 -9.97 -12.92
N ILE A 252 -4.85 -10.18 -13.36
CA ILE A 252 -3.69 -10.29 -12.44
C ILE A 252 -3.38 -8.94 -11.81
N TRP A 253 -3.51 -7.86 -12.60
CA TRP A 253 -3.28 -6.50 -12.11
C TRP A 253 -4.37 -6.04 -11.16
N ALA A 254 -5.63 -6.44 -11.38
CA ALA A 254 -6.77 -6.09 -10.53
C ALA A 254 -6.74 -6.78 -9.15
N GLU A 255 -6.04 -7.91 -8.99
CA GLU A 255 -5.90 -8.67 -7.73
C GLU A 255 -4.76 -8.18 -6.84
#